data_23e90d05384fd8346c8bf956ecfd9b79
#
_entry.id   23e90d05384fd8346c8bf956ecfd9b79
#
_cell.length_a   1.000
_cell.length_b   1.000
_cell.length_c   1.000
_cell.angle_alpha   90.00
_cell.angle_beta   90.00
_cell.angle_gamma   90.00
#
_symmetry.space_group_name_H-M   'P 1'
#
loop_
_entity.id
_entity.type
_entity.pdbx_description
1 polymer ?
#
loop_
_entity_poly.entity_id
_entity_poly.type
_entity_poly.pdbx_seq_one_letter_code
_entity_poly.pdbx_strand_id
1 'polypeptide(L)'
;KMEASLLETLLDVCEKKQITVVLDECFIVFTGTEGYVSWIRKYPHLIVVRAYTKIYAIPGIRLGYLLAQKDICEKIAHQLPEWNVSVVAQRIGMDILNDSLPGWSRRKYLMDTIGLIQEEKHFLKHELTKIFGDQMKIFPSEANFLLLKTQISLYRLLLERGILIRNCANYTGLGQDFYRIAVKGHPENVQLIEALLDIKKKGEEKRYGKH
;
A
#
# COMPACT_ATOMS: atom_id res chain seq x y z
N LYS A 1 -5.34 -8.45 1.61
CA LYS A 1 -5.09 -9.49 0.60
C LYS A 1 -6.37 -10.32 0.41
N MET A 2 -6.71 -10.66 -0.84
CA MET A 2 -7.81 -11.59 -1.12
C MET A 2 -7.41 -13.00 -0.68
N GLU A 3 -8.37 -13.75 -0.11
CA GLU A 3 -8.16 -15.16 0.25
C GLU A 3 -7.88 -15.99 -1.00
N ALA A 4 -6.93 -16.91 -0.92
CA ALA A 4 -6.50 -17.71 -2.07
C ALA A 4 -7.64 -18.52 -2.69
N SER A 5 -8.47 -19.14 -1.86
CA SER A 5 -9.63 -19.93 -2.31
C SER A 5 -10.67 -19.10 -3.08
N LEU A 6 -10.92 -17.87 -2.61
CA LEU A 6 -11.84 -16.94 -3.29
C LEU A 6 -11.26 -16.49 -4.63
N LEU A 7 -9.95 -16.16 -4.67
CA LEU A 7 -9.29 -15.79 -5.91
C LEU A 7 -9.28 -16.96 -6.90
N GLU A 8 -9.02 -18.16 -6.44
CA GLU A 8 -9.03 -19.36 -7.30
C GLU A 8 -10.41 -19.60 -7.92
N THR A 9 -11.46 -19.52 -7.10
CA THR A 9 -12.84 -19.63 -7.57
C THR A 9 -13.17 -18.57 -8.65
N LEU A 10 -12.74 -17.31 -8.42
CA LEU A 10 -12.91 -16.24 -9.40
C LEU A 10 -12.19 -16.55 -10.71
N LEU A 11 -10.92 -16.97 -10.62
CA LEU A 11 -10.10 -17.28 -11.80
C LEU A 11 -10.66 -18.46 -12.57
N ASP A 12 -11.15 -19.51 -11.90
CA ASP A 12 -11.80 -20.66 -12.57
C ASP A 12 -13.03 -20.24 -13.39
N VAL A 13 -13.84 -19.32 -12.88
CA VAL A 13 -15.00 -18.77 -13.60
C VAL A 13 -14.57 -17.90 -14.77
N CYS A 14 -13.58 -17.03 -14.56
CA CYS A 14 -13.07 -16.12 -15.59
C CYS A 14 -12.41 -16.89 -16.73
N GLU A 15 -11.62 -17.91 -16.42
CA GLU A 15 -10.95 -18.74 -17.41
C GLU A 15 -11.94 -19.48 -18.31
N LYS A 16 -12.99 -20.11 -17.75
CA LYS A 16 -14.06 -20.76 -18.52
C LYS A 16 -14.78 -19.81 -19.48
N LYS A 17 -14.81 -18.53 -19.14
CA LYS A 17 -15.48 -17.48 -19.94
C LYS A 17 -14.49 -16.66 -20.79
N GLN A 18 -13.22 -17.02 -20.80
CA GLN A 18 -12.13 -16.29 -21.49
C GLN A 18 -12.06 -14.80 -21.09
N ILE A 19 -12.33 -14.52 -19.80
CA ILE A 19 -12.25 -13.18 -19.23
C ILE A 19 -10.84 -12.95 -18.72
N THR A 20 -10.18 -11.91 -19.22
CA THR A 20 -8.88 -11.49 -18.71
C THR A 20 -9.02 -10.89 -17.31
N VAL A 21 -8.23 -11.40 -16.37
CA VAL A 21 -8.15 -10.90 -15.00
C VAL A 21 -6.83 -10.17 -14.80
N VAL A 22 -6.91 -8.92 -14.37
CA VAL A 22 -5.72 -8.14 -13.98
C VAL A 22 -5.65 -8.10 -12.46
N LEU A 23 -4.62 -8.73 -11.89
CA LEU A 23 -4.37 -8.76 -10.46
C LEU A 23 -3.30 -7.73 -10.12
N ASP A 24 -3.69 -6.70 -9.37
CA ASP A 24 -2.75 -5.68 -8.87
C ASP A 24 -2.05 -6.17 -7.60
N GLU A 25 -0.79 -6.53 -7.74
CA GLU A 25 0.11 -6.94 -6.67
C GLU A 25 1.15 -5.86 -6.28
N CYS A 26 0.90 -4.58 -6.56
CA CYS A 26 1.85 -3.50 -6.24
C CYS A 26 2.22 -3.41 -4.75
N PHE A 27 1.42 -3.96 -3.86
CA PHE A 27 1.65 -4.00 -2.42
C PHE A 27 1.95 -5.40 -1.87
N ILE A 28 1.98 -6.43 -2.71
CA ILE A 28 2.09 -7.83 -2.26
C ILE A 28 3.37 -8.10 -1.45
N VAL A 29 4.46 -7.42 -1.78
CA VAL A 29 5.76 -7.60 -1.11
C VAL A 29 5.67 -7.31 0.39
N PHE A 30 4.84 -6.36 0.82
CA PHE A 30 4.66 -6.02 2.24
C PHE A 30 3.97 -7.13 3.04
N THR A 31 3.33 -8.09 2.38
CA THR A 31 2.71 -9.25 3.02
C THR A 31 3.71 -10.37 3.37
N GLY A 32 4.94 -10.26 2.89
CA GLY A 32 5.96 -11.31 3.02
C GLY A 32 5.69 -12.56 2.17
N THR A 33 4.74 -12.49 1.23
CA THR A 33 4.39 -13.63 0.35
C THR A 33 4.84 -13.39 -1.10
N GLU A 34 5.01 -14.46 -1.86
CA GLU A 34 5.38 -14.38 -3.28
C GLU A 34 4.22 -13.94 -4.18
N GLY A 35 2.99 -13.88 -3.65
CA GLY A 35 1.80 -13.56 -4.43
C GLY A 35 1.36 -14.72 -5.33
N TYR A 36 0.74 -14.38 -6.47
CA TYR A 36 0.08 -15.35 -7.33
C TYR A 36 0.69 -15.48 -8.73
N VAL A 37 1.95 -15.06 -8.92
CA VAL A 37 2.65 -15.13 -10.22
C VAL A 37 2.70 -16.56 -10.77
N SER A 38 2.91 -17.56 -9.93
CA SER A 38 2.94 -18.97 -10.34
C SER A 38 1.62 -19.46 -10.95
N TRP A 39 0.51 -18.79 -10.65
CA TRP A 39 -0.82 -19.13 -11.16
C TRP A 39 -1.03 -18.77 -12.64
N ILE A 40 -0.19 -17.91 -13.22
CA ILE A 40 -0.21 -17.59 -14.66
C ILE A 40 -0.06 -18.87 -15.52
N ARG A 41 0.61 -19.90 -15.00
CA ARG A 41 0.72 -21.18 -15.71
C ARG A 41 -0.60 -21.95 -15.77
N LYS A 42 -1.42 -21.84 -14.72
CA LYS A 42 -2.75 -22.49 -14.62
C LYS A 42 -3.83 -21.64 -15.28
N TYR A 43 -3.71 -20.33 -15.26
CA TYR A 43 -4.69 -19.35 -15.74
C TYR A 43 -4.07 -18.46 -16.82
N PRO A 44 -4.11 -18.88 -18.10
CA PRO A 44 -3.53 -18.14 -19.23
C PRO A 44 -4.03 -16.70 -19.38
N HIS A 45 -5.28 -16.41 -18.96
CA HIS A 45 -5.86 -15.05 -19.01
C HIS A 45 -5.54 -14.19 -17.78
N LEU A 46 -4.67 -14.67 -16.87
CA LEU A 46 -4.23 -13.89 -15.71
C LEU A 46 -3.05 -12.98 -16.06
N ILE A 47 -3.19 -11.70 -15.76
CA ILE A 47 -2.13 -10.69 -15.78
C ILE A 47 -1.85 -10.26 -14.34
N VAL A 48 -0.61 -10.34 -13.90
CA VAL A 48 -0.17 -9.84 -12.59
C VAL A 48 0.63 -8.56 -12.78
N VAL A 49 0.23 -7.47 -12.11
CA VAL A 49 0.91 -6.17 -12.16
C VAL A 49 1.65 -5.94 -10.87
N ARG A 50 2.93 -5.54 -10.95
CA ARG A 50 3.79 -5.21 -9.81
C ARG A 50 4.51 -3.88 -10.02
N ALA A 51 4.88 -3.22 -8.93
CA ALA A 51 5.61 -1.96 -8.98
C ALA A 51 6.76 -1.93 -7.97
N TYR A 52 7.85 -1.30 -8.36
CA TYR A 52 8.99 -1.00 -7.49
C TYR A 52 8.77 0.28 -6.67
N THR A 53 7.84 1.12 -7.10
CA THR A 53 7.62 2.47 -6.58
C THR A 53 7.37 2.55 -5.07
N LYS A 54 6.74 1.53 -4.48
CA LYS A 54 6.36 1.51 -3.07
C LYS A 54 7.43 0.87 -2.20
N ILE A 55 7.82 -0.35 -2.57
CA ILE A 55 8.75 -1.14 -1.76
C ILE A 55 10.16 -0.53 -1.70
N TYR A 56 10.62 0.10 -2.79
CA TYR A 56 11.93 0.77 -2.83
C TYR A 56 11.86 2.28 -2.58
N ALA A 57 10.70 2.82 -2.15
CA ALA A 57 10.50 4.25 -1.87
C ALA A 57 10.87 5.18 -3.04
N ILE A 58 10.67 4.75 -4.29
CA ILE A 58 11.00 5.47 -5.53
C ILE A 58 9.76 5.87 -6.35
N PRO A 59 8.76 6.54 -5.77
CA PRO A 59 7.51 6.82 -6.48
C PRO A 59 7.70 7.71 -7.71
N GLY A 60 8.68 8.61 -7.71
CA GLY A 60 9.00 9.51 -8.82
C GLY A 60 9.63 8.82 -10.04
N ILE A 61 10.23 7.64 -9.86
CA ILE A 61 10.92 6.90 -10.94
C ILE A 61 9.93 6.22 -11.88
N ARG A 62 8.69 5.98 -11.47
CA ARG A 62 7.62 5.39 -12.29
C ARG A 62 7.96 4.03 -12.89
N LEU A 63 8.57 3.14 -12.11
CA LEU A 63 8.99 1.81 -12.55
C LEU A 63 8.04 0.73 -12.00
N GLY A 64 7.53 -0.09 -12.90
CA GLY A 64 6.71 -1.26 -12.60
C GLY A 64 6.83 -2.27 -13.74
N TYR A 65 6.19 -3.41 -13.59
CA TYR A 65 6.19 -4.47 -14.59
C TYR A 65 4.91 -5.29 -14.49
N LEU A 66 4.61 -6.00 -15.57
CA LEU A 66 3.56 -7.00 -15.60
C LEU A 66 4.14 -8.38 -15.95
N LEU A 67 3.43 -9.39 -15.54
CA LEU A 67 3.71 -10.79 -15.80
C LEU A 67 2.42 -11.41 -16.35
N ALA A 68 2.53 -12.10 -17.49
CA ALA A 68 1.42 -12.78 -18.16
C ALA A 68 1.96 -13.87 -19.08
N GLN A 69 1.11 -14.56 -19.81
CA GLN A 69 1.50 -15.41 -20.92
C GLN A 69 2.17 -14.58 -22.03
N LYS A 70 3.07 -15.21 -22.79
CA LYS A 70 3.93 -14.55 -23.78
C LYS A 70 3.12 -13.74 -24.81
N ASP A 71 2.08 -14.31 -25.36
CA ASP A 71 1.23 -13.67 -26.36
C ASP A 71 0.52 -12.42 -25.84
N ILE A 72 0.11 -12.42 -24.56
CA ILE A 72 -0.46 -11.25 -23.88
C ILE A 72 0.61 -10.17 -23.68
N CYS A 73 1.81 -10.55 -23.24
CA CYS A 73 2.92 -9.61 -23.10
C CYS A 73 3.28 -8.93 -24.43
N GLU A 74 3.33 -9.69 -25.53
CA GLU A 74 3.61 -9.18 -26.87
C GLU A 74 2.52 -8.20 -27.34
N LYS A 75 1.24 -8.56 -27.16
CA LYS A 75 0.11 -7.67 -27.50
C LYS A 75 0.17 -6.36 -26.73
N ILE A 76 0.47 -6.41 -25.43
CA ILE A 76 0.61 -5.20 -24.60
C ILE A 76 1.82 -4.39 -25.03
N ALA A 77 2.97 -5.03 -25.29
CA ALA A 77 4.19 -4.35 -25.72
C ALA A 77 4.00 -3.54 -27.00
N HIS A 78 3.23 -4.08 -27.97
CA HIS A 78 2.87 -3.38 -29.21
C HIS A 78 1.96 -2.14 -29.02
N GLN A 79 1.29 -2.03 -27.88
CA GLN A 79 0.41 -0.89 -27.56
C GLN A 79 1.12 0.17 -26.69
N LEU A 80 2.27 -0.18 -26.13
CA LEU A 80 3.02 0.78 -25.31
C LEU A 80 3.73 1.80 -26.21
N PRO A 81 3.77 3.07 -25.79
CA PRO A 81 4.55 4.06 -26.50
C PRO A 81 6.03 3.70 -26.47
N GLU A 82 6.76 4.09 -27.53
CA GLU A 82 8.21 4.02 -27.52
C GLU A 82 8.78 4.82 -26.34
N TRP A 83 9.88 4.31 -25.76
CA TRP A 83 10.55 4.96 -24.62
C TRP A 83 9.66 5.11 -23.36
N ASN A 84 8.71 4.20 -23.17
CA ASN A 84 7.78 4.19 -22.01
C ASN A 84 8.48 4.09 -20.64
N VAL A 85 9.75 3.67 -20.60
CA VAL A 85 10.59 3.63 -19.39
C VAL A 85 11.82 4.51 -19.60
N SER A 86 12.01 5.52 -18.76
CA SER A 86 13.14 6.43 -18.86
C SER A 86 14.47 5.71 -18.60
N VAL A 87 15.57 6.22 -19.18
CA VAL A 87 16.92 5.69 -18.97
C VAL A 87 17.29 5.64 -17.48
N VAL A 88 16.88 6.65 -16.72
CA VAL A 88 17.10 6.70 -15.26
C VAL A 88 16.35 5.56 -14.55
N ALA A 89 15.10 5.32 -14.93
CA ALA A 89 14.30 4.22 -14.36
C ALA A 89 14.89 2.85 -14.71
N GLN A 90 15.38 2.66 -15.95
CA GLN A 90 16.05 1.43 -16.37
C GLN A 90 17.33 1.20 -15.55
N ARG A 91 18.17 2.22 -15.40
CA ARG A 91 19.41 2.11 -14.63
C ARG A 91 19.14 1.76 -13.17
N ILE A 92 18.23 2.48 -12.51
CA ILE A 92 17.84 2.19 -11.12
C ILE A 92 17.27 0.77 -11.00
N GLY A 93 16.44 0.35 -11.94
CA GLY A 93 15.90 -1.02 -11.97
C GLY A 93 16.99 -2.09 -12.04
N MET A 94 17.99 -1.89 -12.91
CA MET A 94 19.14 -2.81 -13.02
C MET A 94 19.95 -2.86 -11.72
N ASP A 95 20.25 -1.72 -11.13
CA ASP A 95 21.04 -1.65 -9.88
C ASP A 95 20.31 -2.34 -8.72
N ILE A 96 18.99 -2.17 -8.61
CA ILE A 96 18.17 -2.84 -7.59
C ILE A 96 18.12 -4.36 -7.80
N LEU A 97 17.94 -4.81 -9.04
CA LEU A 97 17.73 -6.22 -9.35
C LEU A 97 19.01 -7.05 -9.31
N ASN A 98 20.12 -6.46 -9.69
CA ASN A 98 21.40 -7.17 -9.85
C ASN A 98 22.27 -7.12 -8.60
N ASP A 99 21.80 -6.52 -7.49
CA ASP A 99 22.60 -6.30 -6.29
C ASP A 99 23.99 -5.67 -6.62
N SER A 100 24.04 -4.79 -7.66
CA SER A 100 25.27 -4.30 -8.25
C SER A 100 25.95 -3.17 -7.47
N LEU A 101 25.26 -2.61 -6.49
CA LEU A 101 25.80 -1.54 -5.65
C LEU A 101 26.59 -2.12 -4.47
N PRO A 102 27.80 -1.63 -4.17
CA PRO A 102 28.58 -2.07 -3.02
C PRO A 102 27.78 -1.94 -1.70
N GLY A 103 27.75 -3.01 -0.93
CA GLY A 103 27.01 -3.04 0.35
C GLY A 103 25.48 -3.14 0.21
N TRP A 104 24.95 -3.16 -1.01
CA TRP A 104 23.53 -3.37 -1.26
C TRP A 104 23.19 -4.86 -1.32
N SER A 105 22.11 -5.24 -0.65
CA SER A 105 21.49 -6.56 -0.80
C SER A 105 19.98 -6.40 -0.85
N ARG A 106 19.40 -6.73 -2.00
CA ARG A 106 17.94 -6.68 -2.20
C ARG A 106 17.20 -7.51 -1.16
N ARG A 107 17.68 -8.72 -0.89
CA ARG A 107 17.06 -9.61 0.10
C ARG A 107 17.05 -8.97 1.48
N LYS A 108 18.19 -8.44 1.93
CA LYS A 108 18.29 -7.79 3.23
C LYS A 108 17.37 -6.57 3.30
N TYR A 109 17.40 -5.70 2.30
CA TYR A 109 16.52 -4.53 2.24
C TYR A 109 15.03 -4.90 2.34
N LEU A 110 14.58 -5.92 1.61
CA LEU A 110 13.19 -6.36 1.66
C LEU A 110 12.82 -6.89 3.05
N MET A 111 13.66 -7.71 3.67
CA MET A 111 13.43 -8.25 5.01
C MET A 111 13.37 -7.14 6.05
N ASP A 112 14.33 -6.21 6.04
CA ASP A 112 14.39 -5.08 6.97
C ASP A 112 13.16 -4.16 6.80
N THR A 113 12.76 -3.89 5.55
CA THR A 113 11.58 -3.06 5.26
C THR A 113 10.29 -3.73 5.73
N ILE A 114 10.11 -5.02 5.49
CA ILE A 114 8.91 -5.76 5.93
C ILE A 114 8.85 -5.77 7.46
N GLY A 115 9.98 -6.05 8.13
CA GLY A 115 10.09 -6.02 9.59
C GLY A 115 9.70 -4.66 10.16
N LEU A 116 10.32 -3.60 9.67
CA LEU A 116 10.01 -2.21 10.06
C LEU A 116 8.53 -1.88 9.92
N ILE A 117 7.93 -2.20 8.75
CA ILE A 117 6.51 -1.92 8.51
C ILE A 117 5.61 -2.71 9.46
N GLN A 118 5.96 -3.93 9.84
CA GLN A 118 5.18 -4.72 10.79
C GLN A 118 5.27 -4.15 12.21
N GLU A 119 6.47 -3.80 12.67
CA GLU A 119 6.71 -3.19 13.98
C GLU A 119 5.99 -1.84 14.11
N GLU A 120 6.18 -0.97 13.15
CA GLU A 120 5.57 0.37 13.15
C GLU A 120 4.04 0.33 12.99
N LYS A 121 3.53 -0.65 12.26
CA LYS A 121 2.09 -0.88 12.17
C LYS A 121 1.50 -1.33 13.51
N HIS A 122 2.23 -2.18 14.24
CA HIS A 122 1.84 -2.59 15.60
C HIS A 122 1.85 -1.39 16.55
N PHE A 123 2.91 -0.59 16.53
CA PHE A 123 3.03 0.65 17.31
C PHE A 123 1.84 1.59 17.03
N LEU A 124 1.58 1.91 15.76
CA LEU A 124 0.48 2.80 15.40
C LEU A 124 -0.88 2.27 15.85
N LYS A 125 -1.15 0.97 15.66
CA LYS A 125 -2.42 0.37 16.10
C LYS A 125 -2.58 0.47 17.61
N HIS A 126 -1.53 0.17 18.37
CA HIS A 126 -1.54 0.25 19.84
C HIS A 126 -1.85 1.67 20.31
N GLU A 127 -1.10 2.66 19.83
CA GLU A 127 -1.25 4.05 20.25
C GLU A 127 -2.61 4.65 19.82
N LEU A 128 -3.05 4.38 18.59
CA LEU A 128 -4.37 4.81 18.11
C LEU A 128 -5.52 4.23 18.95
N THR A 129 -5.44 2.94 19.30
CA THR A 129 -6.44 2.29 20.16
C THR A 129 -6.45 2.90 21.57
N LYS A 130 -5.27 3.16 22.12
CA LYS A 130 -5.13 3.82 23.43
C LYS A 130 -5.72 5.24 23.47
N ILE A 131 -5.52 6.02 22.37
CA ILE A 131 -6.00 7.41 22.30
C ILE A 131 -7.51 7.47 22.06
N PHE A 132 -8.02 6.68 21.14
CA PHE A 132 -9.39 6.84 20.63
C PHE A 132 -10.36 5.76 21.06
N GLY A 133 -9.89 4.57 21.45
CA GLY A 133 -10.77 3.44 21.81
C GLY A 133 -11.84 3.20 20.75
N ASP A 134 -13.09 3.12 21.19
CA ASP A 134 -14.25 2.87 20.32
C ASP A 134 -14.62 4.04 19.38
N GLN A 135 -13.98 5.21 19.54
CA GLN A 135 -14.20 6.37 18.66
C GLN A 135 -13.51 6.23 17.30
N MET A 136 -12.63 5.23 17.15
CA MET A 136 -11.91 4.97 15.93
C MET A 136 -11.85 3.47 15.62
N LYS A 137 -12.38 3.08 14.48
CA LYS A 137 -12.18 1.73 13.95
C LYS A 137 -10.94 1.68 13.09
N ILE A 138 -10.03 0.76 13.40
CA ILE A 138 -8.81 0.47 12.63
C ILE A 138 -9.04 -0.83 11.88
N PHE A 139 -8.96 -0.79 10.54
CA PHE A 139 -9.16 -1.98 9.72
C PHE A 139 -7.87 -2.81 9.63
N PRO A 140 -7.97 -4.14 9.51
CA PRO A 140 -6.82 -5.00 9.23
C PRO A 140 -6.11 -4.55 7.95
N SER A 141 -4.79 -4.55 7.97
CA SER A 141 -3.97 -4.18 6.81
C SER A 141 -2.71 -5.04 6.76
N GLU A 142 -2.39 -5.52 5.57
CA GLU A 142 -1.13 -6.20 5.25
C GLU A 142 -0.16 -5.28 4.47
N ALA A 143 -0.63 -4.11 4.01
CA ALA A 143 0.18 -3.12 3.30
C ALA A 143 0.89 -2.15 4.27
N ASN A 144 1.64 -1.20 3.71
CA ASN A 144 2.33 -0.14 4.45
C ASN A 144 1.42 1.07 4.75
N PHE A 145 0.13 0.83 5.03
CA PHE A 145 -0.83 1.84 5.45
C PHE A 145 -1.92 1.23 6.34
N LEU A 146 -2.62 2.06 7.09
CA LEU A 146 -3.81 1.70 7.85
C LEU A 146 -5.02 2.47 7.31
N LEU A 147 -6.17 1.79 7.20
CA LEU A 147 -7.47 2.41 6.96
C LEU A 147 -8.14 2.62 8.31
N LEU A 148 -8.60 3.82 8.54
CA LEU A 148 -9.24 4.28 9.77
C LEU A 148 -10.67 4.75 9.47
N LYS A 149 -11.59 4.54 10.40
CA LYS A 149 -12.92 5.14 10.36
C LYS A 149 -13.19 5.86 11.68
N THR A 150 -13.54 7.14 11.61
CA THR A 150 -13.91 7.96 12.78
C THR A 150 -14.73 9.18 12.35
N GLN A 151 -15.60 9.68 13.24
CA GLN A 151 -16.35 10.91 13.02
C GLN A 151 -15.51 12.19 13.23
N ILE A 152 -14.29 12.06 13.74
CA ILE A 152 -13.37 13.19 13.91
C ILE A 152 -12.84 13.61 12.55
N SER A 153 -12.88 14.90 12.20
CA SER A 153 -12.37 15.45 10.94
C SER A 153 -10.84 15.43 10.85
N LEU A 154 -10.24 14.23 10.87
CA LEU A 154 -8.79 14.04 10.98
C LEU A 154 -8.01 14.75 9.86
N TYR A 155 -8.50 14.70 8.61
CA TYR A 155 -7.80 15.28 7.47
C TYR A 155 -7.50 16.77 7.69
N ARG A 156 -8.51 17.55 8.06
CA ARG A 156 -8.38 18.98 8.28
C ARG A 156 -7.49 19.28 9.50
N LEU A 157 -7.75 18.60 10.61
CA LEU A 157 -7.05 18.84 11.88
C LEU A 157 -5.56 18.48 11.82
N LEU A 158 -5.21 17.44 11.07
CA LEU A 158 -3.82 17.04 10.83
C LEU A 158 -3.14 17.96 9.80
N LEU A 159 -3.87 18.40 8.77
CA LEU A 159 -3.33 19.35 7.79
C LEU A 159 -2.94 20.69 8.45
N GLU A 160 -3.73 21.18 9.39
CA GLU A 160 -3.42 22.38 10.21
C GLU A 160 -2.12 22.20 11.04
N ARG A 161 -1.65 20.96 11.23
CA ARG A 161 -0.39 20.59 11.92
C ARG A 161 0.73 20.17 10.95
N GLY A 162 0.54 20.43 9.66
CA GLY A 162 1.52 20.08 8.63
C GLY A 162 1.57 18.58 8.27
N ILE A 163 0.59 17.77 8.73
CA ILE A 163 0.53 16.34 8.46
C ILE A 163 -0.58 16.05 7.46
N LEU A 164 -0.16 15.59 6.26
CA LEU A 164 -1.10 15.21 5.20
C LEU A 164 -1.42 13.72 5.26
N ILE A 165 -2.68 13.39 5.46
CA ILE A 165 -3.22 12.04 5.35
C ILE A 165 -4.15 11.92 4.15
N ARG A 166 -4.53 10.70 3.75
CA ARG A 166 -5.50 10.50 2.67
C ARG A 166 -6.93 10.52 3.20
N ASN A 167 -7.74 11.49 2.73
CA ASN A 167 -9.19 11.40 2.84
C ASN A 167 -9.72 10.41 1.79
N CYS A 168 -10.55 9.45 2.19
CA CYS A 168 -11.04 8.37 1.35
C CYS A 168 -12.48 8.60 0.84
N ALA A 169 -13.06 9.78 1.03
CA ALA A 169 -14.43 10.09 0.63
C ALA A 169 -14.72 9.95 -0.88
N ASN A 170 -13.68 9.99 -1.72
CA ASN A 170 -13.82 9.80 -3.17
C ASN A 170 -13.76 8.33 -3.64
N TYR A 171 -13.64 7.37 -2.70
CA TYR A 171 -13.73 5.96 -3.05
C TYR A 171 -15.19 5.51 -2.97
N THR A 172 -15.67 4.80 -3.99
CA THR A 172 -17.00 4.20 -3.97
C THR A 172 -17.15 3.27 -2.76
N GLY A 173 -18.19 3.46 -1.95
CA GLY A 173 -18.44 2.69 -0.74
C GLY A 173 -17.75 3.19 0.53
N LEU A 174 -16.91 4.23 0.45
CA LEU A 174 -16.32 4.90 1.61
C LEU A 174 -16.91 6.30 1.78
N GLY A 175 -17.15 6.72 3.04
CA GLY A 175 -17.67 8.05 3.38
C GLY A 175 -16.56 9.03 3.78
N GLN A 176 -16.96 10.23 4.20
CA GLN A 176 -16.07 11.28 4.68
C GLN A 176 -15.38 10.94 6.01
N ASP A 177 -15.86 9.91 6.70
CA ASP A 177 -15.35 9.38 7.96
C ASP A 177 -14.22 8.36 7.79
N PHE A 178 -13.81 8.07 6.54
CA PHE A 178 -12.70 7.15 6.23
C PHE A 178 -11.42 7.88 5.85
N TYR A 179 -10.33 7.48 6.51
CA TYR A 179 -9.00 8.04 6.31
C TYR A 179 -7.97 6.93 6.13
N ARG A 180 -6.94 7.19 5.34
CA ARG A 180 -5.80 6.30 5.21
C ARG A 180 -4.53 7.01 5.64
N ILE A 181 -3.81 6.42 6.60
CA ILE A 181 -2.49 6.87 7.05
C ILE A 181 -1.40 5.94 6.52
N ALA A 182 -0.27 6.48 6.14
CA ALA A 182 0.91 5.69 5.78
C ALA A 182 1.60 5.19 7.07
N VAL A 183 2.14 3.98 7.01
CA VAL A 183 3.11 3.50 8.00
C VAL A 183 4.48 3.96 7.51
N LYS A 184 5.18 4.77 8.32
CA LYS A 184 6.47 5.37 8.02
C LYS A 184 7.54 4.88 8.99
N GLY A 185 8.68 5.57 9.05
CA GLY A 185 9.67 5.37 10.10
C GLY A 185 9.16 5.81 11.46
N HIS A 186 9.81 5.34 12.53
CA HIS A 186 9.37 5.61 13.90
C HIS A 186 9.23 7.10 14.23
N PRO A 187 10.16 7.98 13.85
CA PRO A 187 10.06 9.42 14.16
C PRO A 187 8.80 10.06 13.57
N GLU A 188 8.48 9.77 12.33
CA GLU A 188 7.30 10.33 11.67
C GLU A 188 5.98 9.73 12.22
N ASN A 189 6.00 8.47 12.63
CA ASN A 189 4.85 7.84 13.27
C ASN A 189 4.61 8.41 14.67
N VAL A 190 5.67 8.67 15.45
CA VAL A 190 5.57 9.36 16.74
C VAL A 190 4.99 10.77 16.55
N GLN A 191 5.48 11.53 15.57
CA GLN A 191 4.96 12.87 15.26
C GLN A 191 3.46 12.84 14.94
N LEU A 192 3.00 11.84 14.17
CA LEU A 192 1.57 11.64 13.91
C LEU A 192 0.79 11.37 15.20
N ILE A 193 1.29 10.50 16.08
CA ILE A 193 0.64 10.16 17.36
C ILE A 193 0.56 11.38 18.28
N GLU A 194 1.61 12.17 18.40
CA GLU A 194 1.61 13.41 19.19
C GLU A 194 0.57 14.42 18.67
N ALA A 195 0.48 14.60 17.36
CA ALA A 195 -0.54 15.47 16.76
C ALA A 195 -1.98 14.96 17.02
N LEU A 196 -2.18 13.65 17.01
CA LEU A 196 -3.48 13.03 17.30
C LEU A 196 -3.86 13.15 18.78
N LEU A 197 -2.89 13.04 19.68
CA LEU A 197 -3.07 13.29 21.12
C LEU A 197 -3.52 14.74 21.39
N ASP A 198 -2.86 15.74 20.75
CA ASP A 198 -3.26 17.14 20.87
C ASP A 198 -4.68 17.40 20.34
N ILE A 199 -5.03 16.79 19.21
CA ILE A 199 -6.39 16.85 18.64
C ILE A 199 -7.42 16.30 19.65
N LYS A 200 -7.13 15.15 20.26
CA LYS A 200 -8.02 14.51 21.23
C LYS A 200 -8.23 15.40 22.45
N LYS A 201 -7.16 15.92 23.06
CA LYS A 201 -7.20 16.81 24.22
C LYS A 201 -8.05 18.07 23.96
N LYS A 202 -7.77 18.77 22.84
CA LYS A 202 -8.52 19.98 22.46
C LYS A 202 -9.99 19.71 22.15
N GLY A 203 -10.29 18.52 21.63
CA GLY A 203 -11.67 18.07 21.41
C GLY A 203 -12.44 17.85 22.72
N GLU A 204 -11.78 17.31 23.73
CA GLU A 204 -12.34 17.09 25.06
C GLU A 204 -12.54 18.42 25.80
N GLU A 205 -11.55 19.32 25.79
CA GLU A 205 -11.65 20.67 26.39
C GLU A 205 -12.84 21.46 25.83
N LYS A 206 -13.06 21.44 24.50
CA LYS A 206 -14.23 22.08 23.87
C LYS A 206 -15.55 21.45 24.27
N ARG A 207 -15.57 20.15 24.61
CA ARG A 207 -16.78 19.42 25.01
C ARG A 207 -17.15 19.64 26.46
N TYR A 208 -16.17 19.79 27.36
CA TYR A 208 -16.34 19.93 28.79
C TYR A 208 -16.12 21.37 29.32
N GLY A 209 -15.50 22.24 28.52
CA GLY A 209 -15.23 23.64 28.89
C GLY A 209 -16.37 24.63 28.60
N LYS A 210 -17.57 24.16 28.32
CA LYS A 210 -18.81 24.96 28.20
C LYS A 210 -19.62 24.84 29.52
N HIS A 211 -19.02 25.30 30.61
CA HIS A 211 -19.76 25.63 31.85
C HIS A 211 -19.32 27.01 32.32
#